data_b15bfb7977ce8ffb0fcb2a312d32d2fd
#
_entry.id   b15bfb7977ce8ffb0fcb2a312d32d2fd
#
_cell.length_a   1.000
_cell.length_b   1.000
_cell.length_c   1.000
_cell.angle_alpha   90.00
_cell.angle_beta   90.00
_cell.angle_gamma   90.00
#
_symmetry.space_group_name_H-M   'P 1'
#
loop_
_entity.id
_entity.type
_entity.pdbx_description
1 polymer ?
#
loop_
_entity_poly.entity_id
_entity_poly.type
_entity_poly.pdbx_seq_one_letter_code
_entity_poly.pdbx_strand_id
1 'polypeptide(L)'
;LHLVKPDEVVGKNGVYDMDCSKIIISTKGTSIDGEMLREKLLDKYQLEMEMTAPSYVLALSSVMDSEEGFARLAGALLEIESVLDSETESQIKEKAQTKIEFTDKDAICTIAEAMDADWEEVNLKEAEGRVSTEFAYLYPPGIPCIVPGERVTKELIEKIESWKMQGLEVQGLIDYHAQKIRVQKR
;
A
#
# COMPACT_ATOMS: atom_id res chain seq x y z
N LEU A 1 10.39 -17.15 5.25
CA LEU A 1 9.71 -16.48 4.14
C LEU A 1 8.75 -17.44 3.44
N HIS A 2 7.71 -16.94 2.79
CA HIS A 2 6.74 -17.79 2.11
C HIS A 2 6.40 -17.26 0.72
N LEU A 3 6.65 -18.10 -0.31
CA LEU A 3 6.22 -17.82 -1.68
C LEU A 3 4.73 -18.17 -1.82
N VAL A 4 3.90 -17.17 -2.07
CA VAL A 4 2.46 -17.37 -2.28
C VAL A 4 2.22 -18.04 -3.65
N LYS A 5 1.54 -19.19 -3.64
CA LYS A 5 1.26 -19.98 -4.85
C LYS A 5 -0.20 -19.86 -5.28
N PRO A 6 -0.50 -20.01 -6.58
CA PRO A 6 -1.87 -19.94 -7.09
C PRO A 6 -2.86 -20.87 -6.37
N ASP A 7 -2.47 -22.12 -6.09
CA ASP A 7 -3.29 -23.12 -5.42
C ASP A 7 -3.63 -22.79 -3.97
N GLU A 8 -2.88 -21.85 -3.36
CA GLU A 8 -3.15 -21.37 -2.01
C GLU A 8 -4.26 -20.30 -1.98
N VAL A 9 -4.44 -19.55 -3.04
CA VAL A 9 -5.30 -18.36 -3.07
C VAL A 9 -6.46 -18.45 -4.06
N VAL A 10 -6.25 -19.06 -5.24
CA VAL A 10 -7.29 -19.18 -6.28
C VAL A 10 -8.47 -20.02 -5.79
N GLY A 11 -9.67 -19.54 -6.03
CA GLY A 11 -10.92 -20.15 -5.57
C GLY A 11 -11.25 -19.89 -4.11
N LYS A 12 -10.46 -19.08 -3.39
CA LYS A 12 -10.69 -18.74 -1.98
C LYS A 12 -10.89 -17.23 -1.84
N ASN A 13 -11.76 -16.83 -0.90
CA ASN A 13 -11.97 -15.40 -0.54
C ASN A 13 -12.27 -14.47 -1.73
N GLY A 14 -12.93 -14.97 -2.77
CA GLY A 14 -13.26 -14.18 -3.96
C GLY A 14 -12.13 -14.03 -4.99
N VAL A 15 -10.97 -14.66 -4.79
CA VAL A 15 -9.88 -14.68 -5.76
C VAL A 15 -10.22 -15.64 -6.89
N TYR A 16 -10.44 -15.11 -8.09
CA TYR A 16 -10.81 -15.92 -9.26
C TYR A 16 -9.58 -16.55 -9.93
N ASP A 17 -8.50 -15.78 -10.07
CA ASP A 17 -7.27 -16.21 -10.73
C ASP A 17 -6.08 -15.44 -10.17
N MET A 18 -4.85 -15.90 -10.46
CA MET A 18 -3.60 -15.26 -10.06
C MET A 18 -2.65 -15.14 -11.24
N ASP A 19 -2.20 -13.94 -11.53
CA ASP A 19 -1.16 -13.67 -12.51
C ASP A 19 0.20 -14.15 -11.97
N CYS A 20 0.73 -15.24 -12.53
CA CYS A 20 2.01 -15.83 -12.14
C CYS A 20 3.23 -14.94 -12.45
N SER A 21 3.08 -13.87 -13.24
CA SER A 21 4.14 -12.86 -13.39
C SER A 21 4.33 -12.02 -12.12
N LYS A 22 3.36 -12.04 -11.21
CA LYS A 22 3.37 -11.39 -9.90
C LYS A 22 3.88 -12.36 -8.84
N ILE A 23 5.16 -12.26 -8.49
CA ILE A 23 5.81 -13.10 -7.50
C ILE A 23 5.64 -12.46 -6.12
N ILE A 24 4.78 -13.05 -5.29
CA ILE A 24 4.47 -12.52 -3.96
C ILE A 24 5.26 -13.31 -2.91
N ILE A 25 6.09 -12.61 -2.15
CA ILE A 25 6.88 -13.18 -1.06
C ILE A 25 6.37 -12.61 0.27
N SER A 26 5.70 -13.44 1.05
CA SER A 26 5.17 -13.09 2.37
C SER A 26 6.26 -13.15 3.44
N THR A 27 6.26 -12.15 4.32
CA THR A 27 7.11 -12.06 5.52
C THR A 27 6.34 -12.43 6.79
N LYS A 28 5.07 -12.88 6.66
CA LYS A 28 4.26 -13.27 7.83
C LYS A 28 4.93 -14.39 8.61
N GLY A 29 5.01 -14.21 9.92
CA GLY A 29 5.65 -15.20 10.79
C GLY A 29 7.17 -15.11 10.85
N THR A 30 7.78 -14.07 10.28
CA THR A 30 9.22 -13.78 10.38
C THR A 30 9.47 -12.51 11.20
N SER A 31 10.73 -12.26 11.55
CA SER A 31 11.17 -11.08 12.31
C SER A 31 11.28 -9.80 11.47
N ILE A 32 11.10 -9.88 10.15
CA ILE A 32 11.19 -8.73 9.23
C ILE A 32 9.84 -8.41 8.60
N ASP A 33 9.62 -7.15 8.28
CA ASP A 33 8.49 -6.70 7.48
C ASP A 33 8.85 -6.62 5.99
N GLY A 34 7.86 -6.29 5.13
CA GLY A 34 8.09 -6.22 3.69
C GLY A 34 9.08 -5.13 3.30
N GLU A 35 9.09 -3.99 4.00
CA GLU A 35 10.04 -2.91 3.70
C GLU A 35 11.49 -3.32 4.01
N MET A 36 11.71 -3.95 5.16
CA MET A 36 13.03 -4.51 5.51
C MET A 36 13.49 -5.57 4.50
N LEU A 37 12.57 -6.41 4.00
CA LEU A 37 12.90 -7.38 2.96
C LEU A 37 13.26 -6.68 1.64
N ARG A 38 12.49 -5.66 1.22
CA ARG A 38 12.78 -4.86 0.02
C ARG A 38 14.17 -4.22 0.10
N GLU A 39 14.49 -3.55 1.21
CA GLU A 39 15.80 -2.92 1.41
C GLU A 39 16.94 -3.94 1.31
N LYS A 40 16.81 -5.08 1.98
CA LYS A 40 17.83 -6.15 1.89
C LYS A 40 18.02 -6.66 0.46
N LEU A 41 16.92 -6.87 -0.28
CA LEU A 41 16.96 -7.34 -1.67
C LEU A 41 17.61 -6.29 -2.59
N LEU A 42 17.28 -5.02 -2.42
CA LEU A 42 17.84 -3.93 -3.22
C LEU A 42 19.34 -3.72 -2.92
N ASP A 43 19.68 -3.51 -1.66
CA ASP A 43 21.03 -3.07 -1.26
C ASP A 43 22.09 -4.15 -1.48
N LYS A 44 21.77 -5.39 -1.08
CA LYS A 44 22.75 -6.49 -1.12
C LYS A 44 22.73 -7.27 -2.44
N TYR A 45 21.54 -7.47 -3.01
CA TYR A 45 21.37 -8.36 -4.17
C TYR A 45 21.01 -7.61 -5.45
N GLN A 46 20.82 -6.28 -5.38
CA GLN A 46 20.43 -5.42 -6.50
C GLN A 46 19.15 -5.95 -7.20
N LEU A 47 18.19 -6.36 -6.38
CA LEU A 47 16.87 -6.83 -6.79
C LEU A 47 15.82 -5.82 -6.32
N GLU A 48 15.26 -5.08 -7.27
CA GLU A 48 14.20 -4.11 -6.99
C GLU A 48 12.83 -4.79 -7.05
N MET A 49 12.00 -4.52 -6.03
CA MET A 49 10.63 -5.02 -5.96
C MET A 49 9.68 -4.01 -6.56
N GLU A 50 8.66 -4.49 -7.25
CA GLU A 50 7.58 -3.67 -7.81
C GLU A 50 6.80 -2.95 -6.71
N MET A 51 6.53 -3.65 -5.61
CA MET A 51 5.70 -3.13 -4.54
C MET A 51 6.07 -3.78 -3.20
N THR A 52 5.91 -3.03 -2.12
CA THR A 52 5.97 -3.55 -0.75
C THR A 52 4.68 -3.29 0.01
N ALA A 53 4.42 -4.13 1.00
CA ALA A 53 3.37 -3.96 1.99
C ALA A 53 3.92 -4.43 3.35
N PRO A 54 3.27 -4.12 4.48
CA PRO A 54 3.78 -4.48 5.80
C PRO A 54 4.13 -5.97 5.98
N SER A 55 3.49 -6.86 5.22
CA SER A 55 3.64 -8.30 5.38
C SER A 55 4.07 -9.06 4.13
N TYR A 56 4.45 -8.36 3.05
CA TYR A 56 4.94 -8.99 1.82
C TYR A 56 5.68 -8.01 0.92
N VAL A 57 6.43 -8.55 -0.02
CA VAL A 57 6.93 -7.85 -1.20
C VAL A 57 6.39 -8.52 -2.46
N LEU A 58 6.28 -7.75 -3.54
CA LEU A 58 5.86 -8.23 -4.86
C LEU A 58 6.94 -7.92 -5.88
N ALA A 59 7.45 -8.93 -6.55
CA ALA A 59 8.28 -8.79 -7.73
C ALA A 59 7.44 -8.99 -9.00
N LEU A 60 7.73 -8.22 -10.04
CA LEU A 60 7.14 -8.36 -11.35
C LEU A 60 8.14 -9.06 -12.27
N SER A 61 7.73 -10.17 -12.87
CA SER A 61 8.51 -10.84 -13.92
C SER A 61 7.94 -10.58 -15.30
N SER A 62 8.79 -10.64 -16.29
CA SER A 62 8.45 -10.42 -17.69
C SER A 62 9.14 -11.43 -18.61
N VAL A 63 8.79 -11.40 -19.90
CA VAL A 63 9.44 -12.22 -20.93
C VAL A 63 10.92 -11.87 -21.15
N MET A 64 11.40 -10.76 -20.58
CA MET A 64 12.79 -10.31 -20.68
C MET A 64 13.67 -10.82 -19.53
N ASP A 65 13.06 -11.42 -18.50
CA ASP A 65 13.82 -11.95 -17.37
C ASP A 65 14.48 -13.27 -17.73
N SER A 66 15.69 -13.44 -17.25
CA SER A 66 16.51 -14.63 -17.50
C SER A 66 16.40 -15.65 -16.37
N GLU A 67 16.75 -16.91 -16.68
CA GLU A 67 16.87 -17.94 -15.63
C GLU A 67 17.88 -17.54 -14.54
N GLU A 68 18.93 -16.80 -14.91
CA GLU A 68 19.91 -16.27 -13.96
C GLU A 68 19.27 -15.25 -13.00
N GLY A 69 18.38 -14.39 -13.49
CA GLY A 69 17.64 -13.43 -12.68
C GLY A 69 16.75 -14.14 -11.63
N PHE A 70 16.02 -15.17 -12.04
CA PHE A 70 15.22 -15.98 -11.13
C PHE A 70 16.07 -16.75 -10.12
N ALA A 71 17.19 -17.33 -10.57
CA ALA A 71 18.12 -18.04 -9.67
C ALA A 71 18.72 -17.09 -8.63
N ARG A 72 19.05 -15.85 -9.03
CA ARG A 72 19.54 -14.81 -8.10
C ARG A 72 18.48 -14.43 -7.07
N LEU A 73 17.23 -14.23 -7.48
CA LEU A 73 16.13 -13.97 -6.53
C LEU A 73 15.96 -15.12 -5.55
N ALA A 74 15.89 -16.35 -6.04
CA ALA A 74 15.74 -17.53 -5.20
C ALA A 74 16.92 -17.68 -4.22
N GLY A 75 18.15 -17.52 -4.69
CA GLY A 75 19.36 -17.56 -3.86
C GLY A 75 19.36 -16.50 -2.76
N ALA A 76 18.98 -15.27 -3.11
CA ALA A 76 18.88 -14.16 -2.16
C ALA A 76 17.86 -14.46 -1.05
N LEU A 77 16.67 -14.96 -1.42
CA LEU A 77 15.62 -15.30 -0.45
C LEU A 77 16.04 -16.42 0.50
N LEU A 78 16.69 -17.47 -0.02
CA LEU A 78 17.18 -18.58 0.79
C LEU A 78 18.30 -18.12 1.76
N GLU A 79 19.18 -17.24 1.31
CA GLU A 79 20.24 -16.69 2.18
C GLU A 79 19.64 -15.82 3.28
N ILE A 80 18.68 -14.93 2.95
CA ILE A 80 17.98 -14.12 3.94
C ILE A 80 17.25 -15.02 4.96
N GLU A 81 16.54 -16.04 4.50
CA GLU A 81 15.81 -16.98 5.36
C GLU A 81 16.72 -17.69 6.34
N SER A 82 17.88 -18.16 5.89
CA SER A 82 18.86 -18.84 6.74
C SER A 82 19.36 -18.00 7.91
N VAL A 83 19.41 -16.68 7.73
CA VAL A 83 19.78 -15.73 8.79
C VAL A 83 18.60 -15.50 9.75
N LEU A 84 17.38 -15.41 9.23
CA LEU A 84 16.16 -15.22 10.03
C LEU A 84 15.91 -16.42 10.98
N ASP A 85 16.13 -17.64 10.51
CA ASP A 85 15.97 -18.86 11.30
C ASP A 85 16.97 -18.95 12.46
N SER A 86 18.10 -18.24 12.37
CA SER A 86 19.11 -18.19 13.44
C SER A 86 18.83 -17.14 14.51
N GLU A 87 17.98 -16.16 14.20
CA GLU A 87 17.53 -15.11 15.12
C GLU A 87 16.23 -15.54 15.78
N THR A 88 16.32 -16.18 16.94
CA THR A 88 15.20 -16.71 17.74
C THR A 88 14.03 -15.72 17.85
N GLU A 89 12.81 -16.25 17.82
CA GLU A 89 11.49 -15.65 18.07
C GLU A 89 11.46 -14.49 19.07
N SER A 90 11.97 -13.35 18.72
CA SER A 90 11.96 -12.15 19.56
C SER A 90 11.17 -11.05 18.90
N GLN A 91 9.92 -10.98 19.31
CA GLN A 91 9.05 -9.80 19.14
C GLN A 91 8.54 -9.52 17.70
N ILE A 92 7.68 -10.38 17.22
CA ILE A 92 6.68 -9.99 16.21
C ILE A 92 5.75 -8.97 16.88
N LYS A 93 6.08 -7.69 16.80
CA LYS A 93 5.05 -6.66 16.93
C LYS A 93 4.22 -6.78 15.66
N GLU A 94 3.07 -7.41 15.75
CA GLU A 94 2.00 -7.20 14.77
C GLU A 94 1.76 -5.68 14.71
N LYS A 95 2.39 -5.02 13.76
CA LYS A 95 1.91 -3.71 13.34
C LYS A 95 0.49 -3.94 12.87
N ALA A 96 -0.47 -3.41 13.60
CA ALA A 96 -1.88 -3.55 13.32
C ALA A 96 -2.09 -3.30 11.81
N GLN A 97 -2.48 -4.35 11.10
CA GLN A 97 -2.90 -4.20 9.71
C GLN A 97 -4.08 -3.24 9.77
N THR A 98 -3.88 -2.03 9.29
CA THR A 98 -4.99 -1.10 9.11
C THR A 98 -5.88 -1.71 8.06
N LYS A 99 -6.95 -2.38 8.51
CA LYS A 99 -7.97 -2.93 7.63
C LYS A 99 -8.52 -1.76 6.85
N ILE A 100 -8.26 -1.73 5.56
CA ILE A 100 -8.88 -0.75 4.67
C ILE A 100 -10.33 -1.24 4.51
N GLU A 101 -11.20 -0.81 5.39
CA GLU A 101 -12.63 -1.00 5.20
C GLU A 101 -13.08 0.07 4.20
N PHE A 102 -13.49 -0.39 3.03
CA PHE A 102 -14.21 0.43 2.08
C PHE A 102 -15.65 0.51 2.60
N THR A 103 -15.96 1.57 3.33
CA THR A 103 -17.34 1.92 3.60
C THR A 103 -17.96 2.49 2.32
N ASP A 104 -19.23 2.21 2.06
CA ASP A 104 -20.00 2.91 1.04
C ASP A 104 -19.89 4.40 1.33
N LYS A 105 -19.06 5.07 0.54
CA LYS A 105 -18.83 6.50 0.70
C LYS A 105 -19.93 7.23 -0.05
N ASP A 106 -20.47 8.25 0.57
CA ASP A 106 -21.44 9.14 -0.07
C ASP A 106 -20.76 9.92 -1.21
N ALA A 107 -20.80 9.37 -2.42
CA ALA A 107 -20.49 10.13 -3.62
C ALA A 107 -21.60 11.17 -3.83
N ILE A 108 -21.25 12.45 -3.71
CA ILE A 108 -22.16 13.57 -3.82
C ILE A 108 -22.35 13.99 -5.29
N CYS A 109 -21.26 13.86 -6.07
CA CYS A 109 -21.24 14.13 -7.50
C CYS A 109 -20.18 13.24 -8.17
N THR A 110 -20.13 13.25 -9.48
CA THR A 110 -19.12 12.54 -10.25
C THR A 110 -17.73 13.16 -10.05
N ILE A 111 -16.68 12.37 -10.29
CA ILE A 111 -15.28 12.84 -10.25
C ILE A 111 -15.09 14.04 -11.18
N ALA A 112 -15.65 13.98 -12.40
CA ALA A 112 -15.54 15.06 -13.37
C ALA A 112 -16.18 16.35 -12.86
N GLU A 113 -17.41 16.28 -12.34
CA GLU A 113 -18.10 17.44 -11.78
C GLU A 113 -17.34 18.06 -10.60
N ALA A 114 -16.76 17.22 -9.74
CA ALA A 114 -15.98 17.69 -8.61
C ALA A 114 -14.68 18.37 -9.02
N MET A 115 -14.00 17.86 -10.05
CA MET A 115 -12.74 18.42 -10.54
C MET A 115 -12.93 19.73 -11.31
N ASP A 116 -14.09 19.90 -11.96
CA ASP A 116 -14.45 21.12 -12.70
C ASP A 116 -15.08 22.19 -11.80
N ALA A 117 -15.44 21.85 -10.56
CA ALA A 117 -16.09 22.77 -9.64
C ALA A 117 -15.10 23.82 -9.08
N ASP A 118 -15.63 24.98 -8.72
CA ASP A 118 -14.89 25.95 -7.91
C ASP A 118 -14.48 25.31 -6.57
N TRP A 119 -13.21 25.46 -6.21
CA TRP A 119 -12.66 24.88 -5.01
C TRP A 119 -12.04 25.92 -4.08
N GLU A 120 -11.90 25.56 -2.83
CA GLU A 120 -11.11 26.26 -1.82
C GLU A 120 -10.25 25.29 -1.04
N GLU A 121 -9.13 25.76 -0.53
CA GLU A 121 -8.23 25.00 0.30
C GLU A 121 -8.59 25.21 1.79
N VAL A 122 -8.80 24.11 2.52
CA VAL A 122 -9.12 24.15 3.94
C VAL A 122 -8.16 23.24 4.72
N ASN A 123 -8.00 23.47 6.01
CA ASN A 123 -7.27 22.53 6.86
C ASN A 123 -7.97 21.17 6.85
N LEU A 124 -7.20 20.10 6.76
CA LEU A 124 -7.74 18.74 6.72
C LEU A 124 -8.71 18.47 7.89
N LYS A 125 -8.37 18.93 9.09
CA LYS A 125 -9.21 18.77 10.30
C LYS A 125 -10.54 19.53 10.24
N GLU A 126 -10.64 20.55 9.40
CA GLU A 126 -11.84 21.38 9.21
C GLU A 126 -12.65 20.97 7.97
N ALA A 127 -12.15 19.95 7.23
CA ALA A 127 -12.77 19.51 5.99
C ALA A 127 -13.97 18.57 6.19
N GLU A 128 -14.25 18.14 7.41
CA GLU A 128 -15.36 17.21 7.70
C GLU A 128 -16.69 17.72 7.10
N GLY A 129 -17.37 16.82 6.40
CA GLY A 129 -18.65 17.11 5.73
C GLY A 129 -18.53 17.87 4.40
N ARG A 130 -17.33 18.30 4.01
CA ARG A 130 -17.07 18.95 2.70
C ARG A 130 -16.90 17.90 1.60
N VAL A 131 -17.08 18.30 0.35
CA VAL A 131 -16.88 17.45 -0.82
C VAL A 131 -15.47 17.64 -1.34
N SER A 132 -14.69 16.56 -1.45
CA SER A 132 -13.32 16.61 -1.95
C SER A 132 -13.27 16.93 -3.44
N THR A 133 -12.26 17.69 -3.86
CA THR A 133 -11.90 17.86 -5.26
C THR A 133 -10.55 17.22 -5.59
N GLU A 134 -9.99 16.46 -4.62
CA GLU A 134 -8.70 15.78 -4.73
C GLU A 134 -8.82 14.32 -4.42
N PHE A 135 -7.87 13.53 -4.94
CA PHE A 135 -7.62 12.18 -4.50
C PHE A 135 -6.75 12.20 -3.25
N ALA A 136 -6.87 11.20 -2.37
CA ALA A 136 -5.86 10.89 -1.37
C ALA A 136 -5.66 9.39 -1.31
N TYR A 137 -4.40 8.94 -1.32
CA TYR A 137 -4.04 7.53 -1.30
C TYR A 137 -2.65 7.32 -0.71
N LEU A 138 -2.36 6.08 -0.31
CA LEU A 138 -0.99 5.64 -0.05
C LEU A 138 -0.48 4.86 -1.25
N TYR A 139 0.77 5.07 -1.62
CA TYR A 139 1.43 4.24 -2.62
C TYR A 139 2.66 3.56 -2.00
N PRO A 140 2.84 2.27 -2.21
CA PRO A 140 1.92 1.28 -2.79
C PRO A 140 0.71 0.96 -1.86
N PRO A 141 -0.43 0.46 -2.38
CA PRO A 141 -0.72 0.08 -3.75
C PRO A 141 -1.40 1.19 -4.60
N GLY A 142 -1.60 2.38 -4.09
CA GLY A 142 -2.23 3.47 -4.82
C GLY A 142 -3.77 3.43 -4.80
N ILE A 143 -4.38 2.68 -3.88
CA ILE A 143 -5.84 2.63 -3.73
C ILE A 143 -6.30 3.89 -2.99
N PRO A 144 -7.16 4.72 -3.62
CA PRO A 144 -7.62 5.96 -3.01
C PRO A 144 -8.43 5.70 -1.74
N CYS A 145 -8.16 6.46 -0.69
CA CYS A 145 -9.01 6.53 0.49
C CYS A 145 -10.12 7.58 0.36
N ILE A 146 -9.98 8.52 -0.58
CA ILE A 146 -11.02 9.42 -1.05
C ILE A 146 -10.76 9.76 -2.52
N VAL A 147 -11.82 9.97 -3.28
CA VAL A 147 -11.78 10.49 -4.65
C VAL A 147 -12.56 11.80 -4.75
N PRO A 148 -12.32 12.64 -5.78
CA PRO A 148 -13.12 13.81 -6.01
C PRO A 148 -14.62 13.47 -6.10
N GLY A 149 -15.47 14.28 -5.48
CA GLY A 149 -16.92 14.05 -5.43
C GLY A 149 -17.40 13.32 -4.19
N GLU A 150 -16.51 12.70 -3.41
CA GLU A 150 -16.86 12.08 -2.14
C GLU A 150 -16.81 13.07 -0.98
N ARG A 151 -17.62 12.79 0.03
CA ARG A 151 -17.63 13.57 1.28
C ARG A 151 -16.45 13.21 2.17
N VAL A 152 -15.74 14.21 2.65
CA VAL A 152 -14.70 14.04 3.68
C VAL A 152 -15.35 13.65 5.00
N THR A 153 -15.03 12.48 5.53
CA THR A 153 -15.55 11.99 6.80
C THR A 153 -14.52 12.16 7.92
N LYS A 154 -14.99 12.10 9.16
CA LYS A 154 -14.11 12.14 10.32
C LYS A 154 -13.14 10.96 10.33
N GLU A 155 -13.62 9.76 9.97
CA GLU A 155 -12.81 8.53 9.90
C GLU A 155 -11.68 8.66 8.87
N LEU A 156 -11.95 9.34 7.75
CA LEU A 156 -10.92 9.64 6.75
C LEU A 156 -9.84 10.55 7.32
N ILE A 157 -10.23 11.63 8.01
CA ILE A 157 -9.29 12.57 8.64
C ILE A 157 -8.41 11.84 9.64
N GLU A 158 -9.01 11.06 10.55
CA GLU A 158 -8.30 10.27 11.54
C GLU A 158 -7.32 9.27 10.90
N LYS A 159 -7.73 8.65 9.78
CA LYS A 159 -6.91 7.72 9.02
C LYS A 159 -5.69 8.40 8.41
N ILE A 160 -5.87 9.53 7.74
CA ILE A 160 -4.77 10.31 7.15
C ILE A 160 -3.79 10.77 8.25
N GLU A 161 -4.30 11.27 9.37
CA GLU A 161 -3.46 11.68 10.50
C GLU A 161 -2.68 10.48 11.08
N SER A 162 -3.30 9.31 11.19
CA SER A 162 -2.63 8.08 11.63
C SER A 162 -1.49 7.67 10.69
N TRP A 163 -1.69 7.77 9.39
CA TRP A 163 -0.64 7.48 8.41
C TRP A 163 0.54 8.44 8.54
N LYS A 164 0.27 9.73 8.71
CA LYS A 164 1.31 10.74 8.93
C LYS A 164 2.13 10.45 10.20
N MET A 165 1.46 10.07 11.30
CA MET A 165 2.15 9.69 12.54
C MET A 165 3.03 8.44 12.38
N GLN A 166 2.71 7.57 11.43
CA GLN A 166 3.51 6.39 11.08
C GLN A 166 4.64 6.69 10.11
N GLY A 167 4.79 7.96 9.68
CA GLY A 167 5.79 8.36 8.69
C GLY A 167 5.44 7.99 7.25
N LEU A 168 4.17 7.64 6.98
CA LEU A 168 3.69 7.31 5.63
C LEU A 168 3.32 8.59 4.88
N GLU A 169 3.73 8.66 3.62
CA GLU A 169 3.44 9.79 2.75
C GLU A 169 2.10 9.62 2.04
N VAL A 170 1.15 10.50 2.35
CA VAL A 170 -0.15 10.54 1.66
C VAL A 170 0.03 11.29 0.34
N GLN A 171 -0.33 10.63 -0.74
CA GLN A 171 -0.24 11.17 -2.09
C GLN A 171 -1.60 11.57 -2.65
N GLY A 172 -1.59 12.35 -3.75
CA GLY A 172 -2.77 12.80 -4.46
C GLY A 172 -3.32 14.15 -4.00
N LEU A 173 -2.95 14.62 -2.81
CA LEU A 173 -3.23 15.98 -2.35
C LEU A 173 -2.20 16.96 -2.91
N ILE A 174 -2.62 18.22 -3.18
CA ILE A 174 -1.70 19.27 -3.60
C ILE A 174 -0.74 19.67 -2.46
N ASP A 175 -1.21 19.57 -1.22
CA ASP A 175 -0.38 19.75 -0.04
C ASP A 175 0.32 18.42 0.31
N TYR A 176 1.59 18.28 -0.06
CA TYR A 176 2.42 17.10 0.21
C TYR A 176 2.55 16.72 1.69
N HIS A 177 2.27 17.68 2.61
CA HIS A 177 2.28 17.39 4.05
C HIS A 177 0.92 16.93 4.56
N ALA A 178 -0.09 16.85 3.68
CA ALA A 178 -1.47 16.47 4.00
C ALA A 178 -2.02 17.23 5.23
N GLN A 179 -1.69 18.52 5.35
CA GLN A 179 -2.27 19.42 6.36
C GLN A 179 -3.55 20.06 5.84
N LYS A 180 -3.66 20.19 4.52
CA LYS A 180 -4.77 20.82 3.81
C LYS A 180 -5.30 19.93 2.71
N ILE A 181 -6.54 20.16 2.33
CA ILE A 181 -7.25 19.49 1.24
C ILE A 181 -8.08 20.50 0.48
N ARG A 182 -8.20 20.32 -0.82
CA ARG A 182 -9.12 21.10 -1.65
C ARG A 182 -10.51 20.46 -1.61
N VAL A 183 -11.48 21.32 -1.40
CA VAL A 183 -12.89 20.97 -1.34
C VAL A 183 -13.71 21.91 -2.19
N GLN A 184 -14.88 21.49 -2.67
CA GLN A 184 -15.80 22.35 -3.40
C GLN A 184 -16.15 23.58 -2.56
N LYS A 185 -16.17 24.76 -3.18
CA LYS A 185 -16.72 25.97 -2.55
C LYS A 185 -18.19 25.78 -2.20
N ARG A 186 -18.58 26.35 -1.07
CA ARG A 186 -20.01 26.38 -0.67
C ARG A 186 -20.77 27.37 -1.49
#